data_3ee984a82d2761814d4d2c39c887af04
#
_entry.id   3ee984a82d2761814d4d2c39c887af04
#
_cell.length_a   1.000
_cell.length_b   1.000
_cell.length_c   1.000
_cell.angle_alpha   90.00
_cell.angle_beta   90.00
_cell.angle_gamma   90.00
#
_symmetry.space_group_name_H-M   'P 1'
#
loop_
_entity.id
_entity.type
_entity.pdbx_description
1 polymer ?
#
loop_
_entity_poly.entity_id
_entity_poly.type
_entity_poly.pdbx_seq_one_letter_code
_entity_poly.pdbx_strand_id
1 'polypeptide(L)'
;MEKSLLIYSTVDGQTEAICRRMASCAKNTSVDVMSISNVRNLDDYKTIIIGASIRYGKYRNELYNFINENLLVLESRKNAFFSVNVVARKPEKNSPNNNPYVIKFLDKINWKPKNIEVFAGKIDYPKYKFIDKYAIKFIMWVTKGPTDTSQSYEFTDWNKVEAFAENLNL
;
A
#
# COMPACT_ATOMS: atom_id res chain seq x y z
N MET A 1 9.36 -24.32 6.00
CA MET A 1 9.61 -22.86 5.95
C MET A 1 8.30 -22.15 6.17
N GLU A 2 8.24 -21.13 7.00
CA GLU A 2 7.02 -20.36 7.21
C GLU A 2 6.62 -19.64 5.92
N LYS A 3 5.31 -19.52 5.66
CA LYS A 3 4.82 -18.80 4.49
C LYS A 3 4.26 -17.44 4.88
N SER A 4 4.60 -16.43 4.11
CA SER A 4 4.05 -15.08 4.21
C SER A 4 3.29 -14.71 2.93
N LEU A 5 2.22 -13.95 3.08
CA LEU A 5 1.43 -13.44 1.97
C LEU A 5 1.44 -11.92 1.95
N LEU A 6 1.87 -11.36 0.85
CA LEU A 6 1.76 -9.93 0.53
C LEU A 6 0.57 -9.74 -0.41
N ILE A 7 -0.44 -9.06 0.06
CA ILE A 7 -1.68 -8.77 -0.66
C ILE A 7 -1.67 -7.32 -1.11
N TYR A 8 -1.96 -7.05 -2.37
CA TYR A 8 -2.04 -5.68 -2.86
C TYR A 8 -3.39 -5.33 -3.46
N SER A 9 -3.84 -4.10 -3.17
CA SER A 9 -4.92 -3.40 -3.87
C SER A 9 -4.33 -2.16 -4.54
N THR A 10 -4.27 -2.15 -5.86
CA THR A 10 -3.59 -1.10 -6.65
C THR A 10 -4.42 -0.67 -7.86
N VAL A 11 -4.24 0.57 -8.29
CA VAL A 11 -4.78 1.09 -9.55
C VAL A 11 -3.66 1.17 -10.60
N ASP A 12 -2.52 1.74 -10.22
CA ASP A 12 -1.43 2.07 -11.15
C ASP A 12 -0.22 1.11 -11.05
N GLY A 13 -0.32 0.06 -10.22
CA GLY A 13 0.72 -0.97 -10.08
C GLY A 13 1.82 -0.67 -9.05
N GLN A 14 1.86 0.52 -8.46
CA GLN A 14 2.94 0.85 -7.52
C GLN A 14 2.90 0.04 -6.22
N THR A 15 1.71 -0.26 -5.70
CA THR A 15 1.57 -1.13 -4.52
C THR A 15 2.08 -2.53 -4.79
N GLU A 16 1.80 -3.07 -5.98
CA GLU A 16 2.37 -4.36 -6.40
C GLU A 16 3.90 -4.30 -6.48
N ALA A 17 4.47 -3.27 -7.07
CA ALA A 17 5.92 -3.08 -7.14
C ALA A 17 6.56 -3.06 -5.75
N ILE A 18 5.94 -2.39 -4.78
CA ILE A 18 6.38 -2.38 -3.38
C ILE A 18 6.30 -3.79 -2.77
N CYS A 19 5.19 -4.53 -2.96
CA CYS A 19 5.09 -5.91 -2.49
C CYS A 19 6.18 -6.80 -3.08
N ARG A 20 6.46 -6.69 -4.37
CA ARG A 20 7.52 -7.47 -5.04
C ARG A 20 8.91 -7.11 -4.52
N ARG A 21 9.17 -5.83 -4.23
CA ARG A 21 10.43 -5.41 -3.60
C ARG A 21 10.57 -6.01 -2.20
N MET A 22 9.54 -5.95 -1.37
CA MET A 22 9.54 -6.57 -0.04
C MET A 22 9.78 -8.07 -0.13
N ALA A 23 9.13 -8.77 -1.07
CA ALA A 23 9.33 -10.20 -1.30
C ALA A 23 10.76 -10.54 -1.73
N SER A 24 11.41 -9.68 -2.53
CA SER A 24 12.81 -9.88 -2.94
C SER A 24 13.82 -9.72 -1.81
N CYS A 25 13.44 -9.07 -0.71
CA CYS A 25 14.27 -8.92 0.49
C CYS A 25 14.12 -10.10 1.47
N ALA A 26 13.13 -10.97 1.25
CA ALA A 26 12.85 -12.08 2.15
C ALA A 26 14.00 -13.10 2.18
N LYS A 27 14.48 -13.43 3.40
CA LYS A 27 15.59 -14.35 3.61
C LYS A 27 15.18 -15.64 4.32
N ASN A 28 14.15 -15.54 5.17
CA ASN A 28 13.79 -16.59 6.13
C ASN A 28 12.41 -17.20 5.90
N THR A 29 11.65 -16.71 4.93
CA THR A 29 10.27 -17.13 4.69
C THR A 29 10.02 -17.22 3.18
N SER A 30 9.11 -18.12 2.79
CA SER A 30 8.56 -18.13 1.44
C SER A 30 7.49 -17.06 1.34
N VAL A 31 7.58 -16.20 0.35
CA VAL A 31 6.67 -15.04 0.20
C VAL A 31 5.89 -15.14 -1.09
N ASP A 32 4.57 -15.24 -0.98
CA ASP A 32 3.66 -15.12 -2.09
C ASP A 32 3.17 -13.66 -2.22
N VAL A 33 3.02 -13.19 -3.46
CA VAL A 33 2.51 -11.84 -3.76
C VAL A 33 1.27 -11.98 -4.61
N MET A 34 0.12 -11.51 -4.12
CA MET A 34 -1.17 -11.68 -4.78
C MET A 34 -1.98 -10.38 -4.81
N SER A 35 -2.72 -10.19 -5.91
CA SER A 35 -3.80 -9.19 -5.92
C SER A 35 -4.89 -9.60 -4.93
N ILE A 36 -5.47 -8.64 -4.23
CA ILE A 36 -6.54 -8.87 -3.27
C ILE A 36 -7.73 -9.63 -3.89
N SER A 37 -8.02 -9.43 -5.17
CA SER A 37 -9.07 -10.13 -5.92
C SER A 37 -8.77 -11.61 -6.19
N ASN A 38 -7.50 -12.02 -6.09
CA ASN A 38 -7.06 -13.39 -6.39
C ASN A 38 -6.86 -14.24 -5.15
N VAL A 39 -6.90 -13.65 -3.95
CA VAL A 39 -6.77 -14.38 -2.70
C VAL A 39 -8.01 -15.26 -2.49
N ARG A 40 -7.79 -16.55 -2.26
CA ARG A 40 -8.86 -17.54 -2.03
C ARG A 40 -8.81 -18.17 -0.65
N ASN A 41 -7.62 -18.30 -0.10
CA ASN A 41 -7.41 -18.90 1.21
C ASN A 41 -6.24 -18.21 1.92
N LEU A 42 -6.37 -18.04 3.23
CA LEU A 42 -5.34 -17.45 4.11
C LEU A 42 -4.73 -18.45 5.09
N ASP A 43 -5.25 -19.69 5.16
CA ASP A 43 -4.90 -20.65 6.21
C ASP A 43 -3.44 -21.08 6.20
N ASP A 44 -2.83 -21.15 5.02
CA ASP A 44 -1.44 -21.57 4.87
C ASP A 44 -0.41 -20.51 5.29
N TYR A 45 -0.85 -19.28 5.53
CA TYR A 45 0.04 -18.16 5.79
C TYR A 45 0.11 -17.79 7.27
N LYS A 46 1.31 -17.70 7.81
CA LYS A 46 1.55 -17.25 9.18
C LYS A 46 1.65 -15.73 9.30
N THR A 47 2.11 -15.09 8.24
CA THR A 47 2.22 -13.63 8.17
C THR A 47 1.42 -13.13 6.97
N ILE A 48 0.55 -12.15 7.20
CA ILE A 48 -0.29 -11.53 6.18
C ILE A 48 -0.05 -10.02 6.18
N ILE A 49 0.37 -9.49 5.05
CA ILE A 49 0.64 -8.07 4.87
C ILE A 49 -0.26 -7.55 3.77
N ILE A 50 -1.00 -6.49 4.05
CA ILE A 50 -1.91 -5.87 3.10
C ILE A 50 -1.39 -4.50 2.72
N GLY A 51 -1.15 -4.28 1.44
CA GLY A 51 -0.82 -2.98 0.86
C GLY A 51 -1.97 -2.42 0.04
N ALA A 52 -2.26 -1.13 0.19
CA ALA A 52 -3.30 -0.49 -0.59
C ALA A 52 -2.95 0.94 -0.99
N SER A 53 -3.28 1.30 -2.22
CA SER A 53 -3.09 2.65 -2.73
C SER A 53 -4.34 3.51 -2.60
N ILE A 54 -4.10 4.81 -2.41
CA ILE A 54 -5.14 5.85 -2.48
C ILE A 54 -5.29 6.33 -3.93
N ARG A 55 -6.54 6.37 -4.38
CA ARG A 55 -6.94 7.05 -5.62
C ARG A 55 -8.09 8.01 -5.34
N TYR A 56 -7.98 9.27 -5.72
CA TYR A 56 -8.99 10.31 -5.45
C TYR A 56 -9.41 10.38 -3.97
N GLY A 57 -8.43 10.28 -3.06
CA GLY A 57 -8.67 10.40 -1.62
C GLY A 57 -9.30 9.18 -0.95
N LYS A 58 -9.41 8.04 -1.65
CA LYS A 58 -10.09 6.84 -1.15
C LYS A 58 -9.29 5.57 -1.43
N TYR A 59 -9.41 4.60 -0.52
CA TYR A 59 -9.11 3.20 -0.83
C TYR A 59 -10.27 2.56 -1.59
N ARG A 60 -9.98 1.49 -2.34
CA ARG A 60 -10.99 0.74 -3.09
C ARG A 60 -11.89 -0.06 -2.13
N ASN A 61 -13.15 -0.23 -2.49
CA ASN A 61 -14.12 -0.95 -1.65
C ASN A 61 -13.72 -2.41 -1.41
N GLU A 62 -13.04 -3.03 -2.37
CA GLU A 62 -12.54 -4.41 -2.23
C GLU A 62 -11.64 -4.60 -0.99
N LEU A 63 -10.88 -3.57 -0.58
CA LEU A 63 -10.06 -3.61 0.62
C LEU A 63 -10.92 -3.75 1.88
N TYR A 64 -11.95 -2.93 2.00
CA TYR A 64 -12.84 -2.97 3.17
C TYR A 64 -13.60 -4.30 3.26
N ASN A 65 -14.11 -4.78 2.12
CA ASN A 65 -14.82 -6.07 2.06
C ASN A 65 -13.89 -7.21 2.47
N PHE A 66 -12.69 -7.27 1.88
CA PHE A 66 -11.71 -8.31 2.21
C PHE A 66 -11.34 -8.33 3.70
N ILE A 67 -11.10 -7.16 4.30
CA ILE A 67 -10.78 -7.06 5.73
C ILE A 67 -11.94 -7.55 6.58
N ASN A 68 -13.18 -7.14 6.28
CA ASN A 68 -14.36 -7.55 7.03
C ASN A 68 -14.61 -9.06 6.93
N GLU A 69 -14.47 -9.64 5.75
CA GLU A 69 -14.66 -11.07 5.51
C GLU A 69 -13.59 -11.94 6.19
N ASN A 70 -12.38 -11.40 6.38
CA ASN A 70 -11.23 -12.14 6.91
C ASN A 70 -10.76 -11.66 8.30
N LEU A 71 -11.55 -10.87 8.99
CA LEU A 71 -11.15 -10.18 10.23
C LEU A 71 -10.51 -11.13 11.25
N LEU A 72 -11.18 -12.25 11.56
CA LEU A 72 -10.70 -13.21 12.57
C LEU A 72 -9.36 -13.85 12.19
N VAL A 73 -9.17 -14.15 10.91
CA VAL A 73 -7.91 -14.72 10.42
C VAL A 73 -6.80 -13.68 10.50
N LEU A 74 -7.06 -12.45 10.05
CA LEU A 74 -6.10 -11.35 10.12
C LEU A 74 -5.65 -11.07 11.55
N GLU A 75 -6.57 -11.05 12.52
CA GLU A 75 -6.23 -10.81 13.92
C GLU A 75 -5.43 -11.97 14.56
N SER A 76 -5.67 -13.21 14.11
CA SER A 76 -5.00 -14.40 14.64
C SER A 76 -3.56 -14.57 14.12
N ARG A 77 -3.17 -13.88 13.06
CA ARG A 77 -1.86 -14.03 12.41
C ARG A 77 -0.91 -12.87 12.75
N LYS A 78 0.38 -13.04 12.41
CA LYS A 78 1.26 -11.89 12.25
C LYS A 78 0.71 -11.06 11.09
N ASN A 79 0.52 -9.78 11.30
CA ASN A 79 -0.09 -8.95 10.27
C ASN A 79 0.50 -7.55 10.21
N ALA A 80 0.40 -6.95 9.04
CA ALA A 80 0.79 -5.57 8.79
C ALA A 80 -0.09 -4.93 7.71
N PHE A 81 -0.15 -3.63 7.73
CA PHE A 81 -0.77 -2.82 6.70
C PHE A 81 0.19 -1.74 6.20
N PHE A 82 0.22 -1.48 4.91
CA PHE A 82 0.86 -0.27 4.41
C PHE A 82 0.00 0.47 3.40
N SER A 83 0.05 1.79 3.50
CA SER A 83 -0.64 2.69 2.58
C SER A 83 0.32 3.23 1.53
N VAL A 84 -0.11 3.30 0.29
CA VAL A 84 0.64 3.97 -0.79
C VAL A 84 -0.15 5.18 -1.25
N ASN A 85 0.39 6.37 -1.01
CA ASN A 85 -0.27 7.61 -1.40
C ASN A 85 0.73 8.75 -1.61
N VAL A 86 0.49 9.57 -2.62
CA VAL A 86 1.42 10.63 -3.05
C VAL A 86 1.58 11.75 -2.02
N VAL A 87 0.60 11.97 -1.12
CA VAL A 87 0.77 13.00 -0.07
C VAL A 87 1.85 12.63 0.94
N ALA A 88 2.20 11.34 1.06
CA ALA A 88 3.30 10.88 1.90
C ALA A 88 4.69 11.29 1.40
N ARG A 89 4.80 11.96 0.25
CA ARG A 89 6.03 12.65 -0.16
C ARG A 89 6.39 13.83 0.76
N LYS A 90 5.41 14.32 1.52
CA LYS A 90 5.59 15.42 2.46
C LYS A 90 5.95 14.89 3.84
N PRO A 91 7.01 15.39 4.49
CA PRO A 91 7.45 14.91 5.81
C PRO A 91 6.34 14.90 6.88
N GLU A 92 5.46 15.90 6.86
CA GLU A 92 4.35 16.04 7.79
C GLU A 92 3.18 15.05 7.53
N LYS A 93 3.30 14.17 6.51
CA LYS A 93 2.28 13.19 6.12
C LYS A 93 2.84 11.81 5.76
N ASN A 94 4.08 11.53 6.13
CA ASN A 94 4.81 10.33 5.72
C ASN A 94 4.86 9.22 6.77
N SER A 95 4.06 9.33 7.82
CA SER A 95 3.97 8.31 8.88
C SER A 95 2.52 7.92 9.17
N PRO A 96 2.27 6.74 9.75
CA PRO A 96 0.91 6.30 10.10
C PRO A 96 0.15 7.29 10.99
N ASN A 97 0.84 7.96 11.89
CA ASN A 97 0.25 8.86 12.89
C ASN A 97 -0.12 10.24 12.33
N ASN A 98 0.42 10.62 11.18
CA ASN A 98 0.19 11.94 10.57
C ASN A 98 -0.42 11.87 9.16
N ASN A 99 -0.56 10.67 8.59
CA ASN A 99 -1.17 10.51 7.28
C ASN A 99 -2.68 10.50 7.38
N PRO A 100 -3.39 11.47 6.76
CA PRO A 100 -4.83 11.62 6.94
C PRO A 100 -5.64 10.45 6.39
N TYR A 101 -5.12 9.74 5.39
CA TYR A 101 -5.81 8.59 4.79
C TYR A 101 -5.72 7.37 5.69
N VAL A 102 -4.57 7.14 6.31
CA VAL A 102 -4.37 6.02 7.24
C VAL A 102 -5.20 6.24 8.50
N ILE A 103 -5.17 7.43 9.08
CA ILE A 103 -5.98 7.76 10.27
C ILE A 103 -7.45 7.49 9.98
N LYS A 104 -8.00 8.06 8.90
CA LYS A 104 -9.40 7.87 8.51
C LYS A 104 -9.76 6.42 8.17
N PHE A 105 -8.80 5.65 7.64
CA PHE A 105 -8.99 4.24 7.34
C PHE A 105 -9.11 3.40 8.62
N LEU A 106 -8.19 3.61 9.57
CA LEU A 106 -8.18 2.88 10.84
C LEU A 106 -9.42 3.18 11.69
N ASP A 107 -10.01 4.37 11.57
CA ASP A 107 -11.27 4.74 12.22
C ASP A 107 -12.48 4.00 11.63
N LYS A 108 -12.38 3.55 10.38
CA LYS A 108 -13.49 2.92 9.66
C LYS A 108 -13.51 1.40 9.72
N ILE A 109 -12.40 0.78 10.10
CA ILE A 109 -12.26 -0.68 10.13
C ILE A 109 -12.16 -1.18 11.56
N ASN A 110 -12.63 -2.41 11.77
CA ASN A 110 -12.48 -3.09 13.07
C ASN A 110 -11.11 -3.75 13.24
N TRP A 111 -10.43 -4.08 12.13
CA TRP A 111 -9.10 -4.65 12.17
C TRP A 111 -8.07 -3.67 12.73
N LYS A 112 -7.20 -4.17 13.61
CA LYS A 112 -6.09 -3.40 14.18
C LYS A 112 -4.76 -4.00 13.73
N PRO A 113 -4.19 -3.56 12.59
CA PRO A 113 -2.90 -4.06 12.13
C PRO A 113 -1.82 -3.86 13.18
N LYS A 114 -0.98 -4.91 13.39
CA LYS A 114 0.09 -4.86 14.41
C LYS A 114 1.25 -3.95 13.99
N ASN A 115 1.48 -3.85 12.68
CA ASN A 115 2.49 -2.97 12.11
C ASN A 115 1.84 -2.17 10.99
N ILE A 116 2.13 -0.88 10.93
CA ILE A 116 1.57 0.02 9.91
C ILE A 116 2.68 0.88 9.34
N GLU A 117 2.69 1.05 8.02
CA GLU A 117 3.63 1.94 7.36
C GLU A 117 2.95 2.75 6.24
N VAL A 118 3.59 3.85 5.84
CA VAL A 118 3.13 4.72 4.76
C VAL A 118 4.28 4.95 3.78
N PHE A 119 4.03 4.65 2.52
CA PHE A 119 4.96 4.93 1.44
C PHE A 119 4.39 5.98 0.51
N ALA A 120 5.23 6.90 0.06
CA ALA A 120 4.91 7.72 -1.09
C ALA A 120 4.84 6.84 -2.34
N GLY A 121 3.98 7.22 -3.26
CA GLY A 121 3.77 6.45 -4.47
C GLY A 121 4.55 7.02 -5.66
N LYS A 122 4.02 6.73 -6.84
CA LYS A 122 4.52 7.21 -8.11
C LYS A 122 3.39 7.89 -8.88
N ILE A 123 3.73 8.93 -9.63
CA ILE A 123 2.85 9.54 -10.63
C ILE A 123 3.44 9.25 -12.00
N ASP A 124 2.68 8.57 -12.83
CA ASP A 124 3.07 8.22 -14.20
C ASP A 124 2.10 8.87 -15.20
N TYR A 125 2.23 10.18 -15.37
CA TYR A 125 1.33 10.94 -16.22
C TYR A 125 1.16 10.40 -17.65
N PRO A 126 2.22 9.90 -18.32
CA PRO A 126 2.08 9.32 -19.65
C PRO A 126 1.11 8.14 -19.74
N LYS A 127 0.98 7.38 -18.66
CA LYS A 127 0.08 6.20 -18.60
C LYS A 127 -1.36 6.53 -18.28
N TYR A 128 -1.63 7.73 -17.78
CA TYR A 128 -2.98 8.11 -17.37
C TYR A 128 -3.85 8.45 -18.58
N LYS A 129 -5.13 8.04 -18.50
CA LYS A 129 -6.17 8.51 -19.41
C LYS A 129 -6.35 10.02 -19.25
N PHE A 130 -6.87 10.69 -20.28
CA PHE A 130 -7.00 12.14 -20.33
C PHE A 130 -7.65 12.74 -19.06
N ILE A 131 -8.79 12.19 -18.62
CA ILE A 131 -9.52 12.70 -17.43
C ILE A 131 -8.68 12.54 -16.17
N ASP A 132 -8.08 11.37 -15.95
CA ASP A 132 -7.23 11.09 -14.79
C ASP A 132 -5.99 11.98 -14.77
N LYS A 133 -5.37 12.16 -15.93
CA LYS A 133 -4.17 13.01 -16.10
C LYS A 133 -4.42 14.43 -15.61
N TYR A 134 -5.51 15.05 -16.03
CA TYR A 134 -5.81 16.42 -15.65
C TYR A 134 -6.35 16.53 -14.22
N ALA A 135 -7.11 15.54 -13.73
CA ALA A 135 -7.54 15.50 -12.34
C ALA A 135 -6.35 15.38 -11.38
N ILE A 136 -5.38 14.51 -11.69
CA ILE A 136 -4.15 14.37 -10.89
C ILE A 136 -3.28 15.62 -11.00
N LYS A 137 -3.14 16.20 -12.20
CA LYS A 137 -2.44 17.48 -12.39
C LYS A 137 -3.03 18.58 -11.51
N PHE A 138 -4.34 18.71 -11.45
CA PHE A 138 -5.02 19.68 -10.59
C PHE A 138 -4.71 19.43 -9.10
N ILE A 139 -4.81 18.18 -8.64
CA ILE A 139 -4.47 17.81 -7.26
C ILE A 139 -3.01 18.15 -6.97
N MET A 140 -2.10 17.87 -7.89
CA MET A 140 -0.69 18.16 -7.72
C MET A 140 -0.41 19.66 -7.71
N TRP A 141 -1.10 20.44 -8.54
CA TRP A 141 -1.01 21.89 -8.51
C TRP A 141 -1.44 22.48 -7.17
N VAL A 142 -2.61 22.06 -6.64
CA VAL A 142 -3.11 22.49 -5.33
C VAL A 142 -2.17 22.09 -4.19
N THR A 143 -1.56 20.91 -4.29
CA THR A 143 -0.68 20.37 -3.24
C THR A 143 0.80 20.69 -3.44
N LYS A 144 1.14 21.59 -4.39
CA LYS A 144 2.52 22.01 -4.73
C LYS A 144 3.41 20.83 -5.15
N GLY A 145 2.85 19.93 -5.95
CA GLY A 145 3.58 18.83 -6.56
C GLY A 145 3.88 19.07 -8.04
N PRO A 146 4.56 18.13 -8.71
CA PRO A 146 4.92 18.27 -10.12
C PRO A 146 3.70 18.21 -11.05
N THR A 147 3.65 19.10 -12.03
CA THR A 147 2.53 19.28 -12.96
C THR A 147 2.89 19.08 -14.42
N ASP A 148 4.14 18.75 -14.73
CA ASP A 148 4.54 18.39 -16.09
C ASP A 148 4.01 17.00 -16.44
N THR A 149 3.02 16.97 -17.33
CA THR A 149 2.31 15.74 -17.72
C THR A 149 3.05 14.89 -18.76
N SER A 150 4.23 15.28 -19.17
CA SER A 150 5.09 14.51 -20.08
C SER A 150 5.99 13.50 -19.35
N GLN A 151 6.07 13.59 -18.03
CA GLN A 151 7.03 12.85 -17.20
C GLN A 151 6.36 11.94 -16.17
N SER A 152 7.18 11.03 -15.63
CA SER A 152 6.86 10.23 -14.46
C SER A 152 7.64 10.71 -13.25
N TYR A 153 7.04 10.65 -12.07
CA TYR A 153 7.64 11.09 -10.81
C TYR A 153 7.58 9.98 -9.77
N GLU A 154 8.73 9.45 -9.37
CA GLU A 154 8.88 8.43 -8.34
C GLU A 154 9.17 9.10 -6.98
N PHE A 155 8.32 8.86 -6.00
CA PHE A 155 8.48 9.38 -4.63
C PHE A 155 8.70 8.27 -3.60
N THR A 156 8.65 7.02 -4.01
CA THR A 156 8.82 5.87 -3.11
C THR A 156 10.24 5.84 -2.57
N ASP A 157 10.36 5.86 -1.24
CA ASP A 157 11.62 5.57 -0.56
C ASP A 157 11.80 4.05 -0.46
N TRP A 158 12.61 3.50 -1.35
CA TRP A 158 12.85 2.07 -1.43
C TRP A 158 13.64 1.52 -0.23
N ASN A 159 14.51 2.33 0.38
CA ASN A 159 15.20 1.94 1.61
C ASN A 159 14.21 1.76 2.76
N LYS A 160 13.22 2.65 2.85
CA LYS A 160 12.14 2.52 3.83
C LYS A 160 11.29 1.27 3.59
N VAL A 161 11.03 0.91 2.33
CA VAL A 161 10.33 -0.33 1.97
C VAL A 161 11.11 -1.55 2.43
N GLU A 162 12.41 -1.60 2.18
CA GLU A 162 13.29 -2.70 2.59
C GLU A 162 13.39 -2.82 4.10
N ALA A 163 13.58 -1.69 4.80
CA ALA A 163 13.60 -1.67 6.26
C ALA A 163 12.29 -2.17 6.88
N PHE A 164 11.15 -1.86 6.27
CA PHE A 164 9.86 -2.38 6.73
C PHE A 164 9.77 -3.90 6.53
N ALA A 165 10.23 -4.44 5.40
CA ALA A 165 10.28 -5.88 5.16
C ALA A 165 11.18 -6.60 6.18
N GLU A 166 12.35 -6.05 6.50
CA GLU A 166 13.27 -6.58 7.51
C GLU A 166 12.64 -6.56 8.90
N ASN A 167 11.98 -5.49 9.29
CA ASN A 167 11.27 -5.39 10.58
C ASN A 167 10.14 -6.41 10.74
N LEU A 168 9.56 -6.86 9.64
CA LEU A 168 8.54 -7.91 9.62
C LEU A 168 9.15 -9.33 9.59
N ASN A 169 10.47 -9.45 9.52
CA ASN A 169 11.22 -10.71 9.41
C ASN A 169 10.79 -11.54 8.18
N LEU A 170 10.65 -10.90 7.05
CA LEU A 170 10.40 -11.56 5.77
C LEU A 170 11.63 -12.28 5.22
#